data_4912bf0ac6a4e399e59934483a9cb47f
#
_entry.id   4912bf0ac6a4e399e59934483a9cb47f
#
_cell.length_a   1.000
_cell.length_b   1.000
_cell.length_c   1.000
_cell.angle_alpha   90.00
_cell.angle_beta   90.00
_cell.angle_gamma   90.00
#
_symmetry.space_group_name_H-M   'P 1'
#
loop_
_entity.id
_entity.type
_entity.pdbx_description
1 polymer ?
#
loop_
_entity_poly.entity_id
_entity_poly.type
_entity_poly.pdbx_seq_one_letter_code
_entity_poly.pdbx_strand_id
1 'polypeptide(L)'
;MRSSAASDVYKRQEHEGTYNLPEAQLDRFLMFIKIDQPDAESEKKILQLVRGEVAKAPAAKFNPLTVEDILAARQAVLNVHMSEAIEEYLVQLIVATRHPEKYDAKLAGQVLYGASPRATIALDRCAKINAWIDGRDFVTPEDIHAVIYDILRHRIILSFEAQAEGVTADSIISSLLRIVPLP
;
A
#
# COMPACT_ATOMS: atom_id res chain seq x y z
N MET A 1 17.32 -14.41 -12.81
CA MET A 1 17.81 -15.04 -11.56
C MET A 1 18.65 -14.10 -10.67
N ARG A 2 18.30 -12.81 -10.52
CA ARG A 2 19.02 -11.88 -9.62
C ARG A 2 18.15 -11.24 -8.52
N SER A 3 16.86 -11.56 -8.45
CA SER A 3 15.93 -10.99 -7.47
C SER A 3 15.91 -11.72 -6.13
N SER A 4 16.18 -13.03 -6.11
CA SER A 4 16.11 -13.86 -4.89
C SER A 4 17.22 -13.51 -3.88
N ALA A 5 18.44 -13.23 -4.34
CA ALA A 5 19.57 -12.96 -3.45
C ALA A 5 19.43 -11.66 -2.63
N ALA A 6 18.80 -10.63 -3.20
CA ALA A 6 18.60 -9.37 -2.50
C ALA A 6 17.54 -9.47 -1.39
N SER A 7 16.50 -10.28 -1.60
CA SER A 7 15.47 -10.55 -0.60
C SER A 7 15.99 -11.40 0.57
N ASP A 8 16.86 -12.37 0.29
CA ASP A 8 17.44 -13.24 1.33
C ASP A 8 18.51 -12.52 2.17
N VAL A 9 19.24 -11.57 1.62
CA VAL A 9 20.20 -10.75 2.37
C VAL A 9 19.46 -9.86 3.38
N TYR A 10 18.32 -9.29 3.01
CA TYR A 10 17.52 -8.47 3.92
C TYR A 10 16.93 -9.26 5.09
N LYS A 11 16.50 -10.50 4.86
CA LYS A 11 15.96 -11.39 5.91
C LYS A 11 17.00 -11.89 6.92
N ARG A 12 18.29 -11.92 6.56
CA ARG A 12 19.37 -12.42 7.43
C ARG A 12 20.05 -11.37 8.28
N GLN A 13 19.75 -10.09 8.06
CA GLN A 13 20.24 -9.00 8.91
C GLN A 13 19.32 -8.83 10.13
N GLU A 14 19.35 -9.79 11.04
CA GLU A 14 18.74 -9.66 12.36
C GLU A 14 19.49 -8.60 13.18
N HIS A 15 18.80 -7.52 13.41
CA HIS A 15 18.76 -6.60 14.57
C HIS A 15 20.01 -6.05 15.27
N GLU A 16 21.22 -6.30 14.87
CA GLU A 16 22.37 -5.60 15.45
C GLU A 16 23.03 -4.67 14.41
N GLY A 17 22.69 -3.39 14.47
CA GLY A 17 23.36 -2.32 13.74
C GLY A 17 22.67 -1.78 12.49
N THR A 18 21.41 -2.13 12.19
CA THR A 18 20.68 -1.54 11.09
C THR A 18 19.87 -0.34 11.56
N TYR A 19 20.25 0.86 11.08
CA TYR A 19 19.40 2.06 11.24
C TYR A 19 18.16 1.90 10.38
N ASN A 20 17.00 2.31 10.93
CA ASN A 20 15.78 2.43 10.13
C ASN A 20 16.05 3.33 8.92
N LEU A 21 15.46 2.97 7.77
CA LEU A 21 15.54 3.83 6.60
C LEU A 21 15.00 5.22 6.93
N PRO A 22 15.69 6.30 6.54
CA PRO A 22 15.16 7.65 6.70
C PRO A 22 13.80 7.81 6.03
N GLU A 23 12.92 8.58 6.65
CA GLU A 23 11.55 8.82 6.18
C GLU A 23 11.49 9.30 4.72
N ALA A 24 12.44 10.17 4.32
CA ALA A 24 12.56 10.63 2.95
C ALA A 24 12.87 9.51 1.93
N GLN A 25 13.45 8.41 2.38
CA GLN A 25 13.67 7.22 1.56
C GLN A 25 12.43 6.34 1.53
N LEU A 26 11.74 6.17 2.66
CA LEU A 26 10.49 5.42 2.76
C LEU A 26 9.40 6.04 1.85
N ASP A 27 9.28 7.37 1.82
CA ASP A 27 8.32 8.09 0.98
C ASP A 27 8.50 7.83 -0.54
N ARG A 28 9.68 7.34 -0.96
CA ARG A 28 9.96 7.01 -2.37
C ARG A 28 9.42 5.64 -2.80
N PHE A 29 9.08 4.76 -1.86
CA PHE A 29 8.45 3.49 -2.20
C PHE A 29 6.99 3.72 -2.56
N LEU A 30 6.51 3.01 -3.58
CA LEU A 30 5.13 3.15 -4.05
C LEU A 30 4.13 2.71 -2.98
N MET A 31 4.34 1.52 -2.44
CA MET A 31 3.45 0.86 -1.46
C MET A 31 4.29 0.20 -0.37
N PHE A 32 3.71 0.09 0.81
CA PHE A 32 4.20 -0.70 1.94
C PHE A 32 3.20 -1.84 2.19
N ILE A 33 3.55 -3.03 1.75
CA ILE A 33 2.71 -4.22 1.90
C ILE A 33 3.03 -4.88 3.24
N LYS A 34 2.06 -4.94 4.13
CA LYS A 34 2.17 -5.64 5.39
C LYS A 34 1.86 -7.12 5.19
N ILE A 35 2.83 -7.96 5.48
CA ILE A 35 2.69 -9.41 5.41
C ILE A 35 2.74 -9.94 6.84
N ASP A 36 1.63 -10.44 7.32
CA ASP A 36 1.54 -11.09 8.61
C ASP A 36 2.00 -12.57 8.52
N GLN A 37 2.23 -13.18 9.67
CA GLN A 37 2.53 -14.62 9.71
C GLN A 37 1.32 -15.41 9.20
N PRO A 38 1.55 -16.51 8.47
CA PRO A 38 0.48 -17.36 7.99
C PRO A 38 -0.30 -17.98 9.15
N ASP A 39 -1.59 -18.16 8.96
CA ASP A 39 -2.43 -18.94 9.87
C ASP A 39 -2.15 -20.46 9.75
N ALA A 40 -2.69 -21.23 10.66
CA ALA A 40 -2.44 -22.69 10.71
C ALA A 40 -2.87 -23.42 9.42
N GLU A 41 -3.90 -22.93 8.73
CA GLU A 41 -4.34 -23.52 7.46
C GLU A 41 -3.34 -23.24 6.34
N SER A 42 -2.87 -22.00 6.27
CA SER A 42 -1.83 -21.58 5.31
C SER A 42 -0.51 -22.27 5.57
N GLU A 43 -0.08 -22.43 6.82
CA GLU A 43 1.11 -23.20 7.17
C GLU A 43 1.00 -24.66 6.72
N LYS A 44 -0.19 -25.28 6.89
CA LYS A 44 -0.44 -26.63 6.40
C LYS A 44 -0.32 -26.71 4.87
N LYS A 45 -0.84 -25.70 4.14
CA LYS A 45 -0.69 -25.63 2.68
C LYS A 45 0.77 -25.49 2.26
N ILE A 46 1.54 -24.64 2.96
CA ILE A 46 2.99 -24.48 2.72
C ILE A 46 3.71 -25.82 2.92
N LEU A 47 3.42 -26.52 4.01
CA LEU A 47 4.01 -27.83 4.28
C LEU A 47 3.68 -28.85 3.18
N GLN A 48 2.43 -28.86 2.70
CA GLN A 48 2.00 -29.75 1.61
C GLN A 48 2.70 -29.40 0.29
N LEU A 49 2.84 -28.09 -0.02
CA LEU A 49 3.55 -27.62 -1.21
C LEU A 49 5.00 -28.09 -1.22
N VAL A 50 5.73 -27.84 -0.13
CA VAL A 50 7.15 -28.23 0.00
C VAL A 50 7.32 -29.76 -0.11
N ARG A 51 6.42 -30.54 0.50
CA ARG A 51 6.43 -31.99 0.35
C ARG A 51 6.16 -32.44 -1.08
N GLY A 52 5.27 -31.75 -1.80
CA GLY A 52 4.99 -31.98 -3.22
C GLY A 52 6.19 -31.66 -4.11
N GLU A 53 6.92 -30.57 -3.85
CA GLU A 53 8.14 -30.22 -4.57
C GLU A 53 9.25 -31.25 -4.38
N VAL A 54 9.44 -31.73 -3.14
CA VAL A 54 10.38 -32.82 -2.83
C VAL A 54 10.00 -34.11 -3.54
N ALA A 55 8.70 -34.39 -3.68
CA ALA A 55 8.18 -35.53 -4.43
C ALA A 55 8.20 -35.32 -5.96
N LYS A 56 8.75 -34.21 -6.46
CA LYS A 56 8.79 -33.83 -7.88
C LYS A 56 7.41 -33.83 -8.56
N ALA A 57 6.39 -33.36 -7.86
CA ALA A 57 5.08 -33.14 -8.45
C ALA A 57 5.19 -32.16 -9.63
N PRO A 58 4.47 -32.37 -10.73
CA PRO A 58 4.55 -31.47 -11.88
C PRO A 58 4.07 -30.07 -11.48
N ALA A 59 4.88 -29.06 -11.77
CA ALA A 59 4.50 -27.67 -11.54
C ALA A 59 3.25 -27.32 -12.37
N ALA A 60 2.38 -26.49 -11.79
CA ALA A 60 1.23 -25.96 -12.51
C ALA A 60 1.70 -25.22 -13.77
N LYS A 61 1.14 -25.57 -14.93
CA LYS A 61 1.40 -24.85 -16.17
C LYS A 61 0.65 -23.51 -16.11
N PHE A 62 1.36 -22.42 -16.29
CA PHE A 62 0.78 -21.09 -16.44
C PHE A 62 1.31 -20.48 -17.75
N ASN A 63 0.52 -19.62 -18.37
CA ASN A 63 0.95 -18.83 -19.49
C ASN A 63 1.64 -17.57 -18.95
N PRO A 64 2.95 -17.39 -19.19
CA PRO A 64 3.64 -16.17 -18.74
C PRO A 64 3.12 -14.98 -19.54
N LEU A 65 3.02 -13.83 -18.87
CA LEU A 65 2.77 -12.56 -19.54
C LEU A 65 4.01 -12.14 -20.34
N THR A 66 3.79 -11.57 -21.51
CA THR A 66 4.85 -10.99 -22.35
C THR A 66 5.16 -9.56 -21.91
N VAL A 67 6.27 -9.00 -22.38
CA VAL A 67 6.59 -7.58 -22.16
C VAL A 67 5.54 -6.70 -22.84
N GLU A 68 5.07 -7.10 -24.01
CA GLU A 68 4.03 -6.43 -24.79
C GLU A 68 2.71 -6.37 -24.01
N ASP A 69 2.32 -7.45 -23.32
CA ASP A 69 1.12 -7.48 -22.48
C ASP A 69 1.23 -6.47 -21.33
N ILE A 70 2.38 -6.38 -20.69
CA ILE A 70 2.63 -5.42 -19.60
C ILE A 70 2.58 -3.97 -20.12
N LEU A 71 3.18 -3.71 -21.30
CA LEU A 71 3.14 -2.37 -21.90
C LEU A 71 1.72 -1.98 -22.31
N ALA A 72 0.96 -2.90 -22.87
CA ALA A 72 -0.45 -2.70 -23.22
C ALA A 72 -1.30 -2.42 -21.97
N ALA A 73 -1.10 -3.19 -20.89
CA ALA A 73 -1.79 -2.97 -19.61
C ALA A 73 -1.47 -1.58 -19.04
N ARG A 74 -0.20 -1.15 -19.05
CA ARG A 74 0.20 0.20 -18.61
C ARG A 74 -0.51 1.30 -19.40
N GLN A 75 -0.64 1.12 -20.71
CA GLN A 75 -1.34 2.08 -21.55
C GLN A 75 -2.85 2.08 -21.27
N ALA A 76 -3.44 0.91 -21.06
CA ALA A 76 -4.86 0.79 -20.70
C ALA A 76 -5.18 1.48 -19.36
N VAL A 77 -4.34 1.30 -18.34
CA VAL A 77 -4.49 1.95 -17.04
C VAL A 77 -4.45 3.50 -17.15
N LEU A 78 -3.61 4.06 -18.04
CA LEU A 78 -3.57 5.51 -18.26
C LEU A 78 -4.90 6.06 -18.80
N ASN A 79 -5.69 5.25 -19.48
CA ASN A 79 -6.98 5.63 -20.05
C ASN A 79 -8.16 5.44 -19.07
N VAL A 80 -7.93 4.86 -17.88
CA VAL A 80 -8.96 4.73 -16.84
C VAL A 80 -9.38 6.13 -16.39
N HIS A 81 -10.67 6.41 -16.49
CA HIS A 81 -11.24 7.72 -16.16
C HIS A 81 -11.29 7.92 -14.64
N MET A 82 -10.95 9.13 -14.20
CA MET A 82 -11.20 9.60 -12.85
C MET A 82 -12.00 10.88 -12.94
N SER A 83 -13.18 10.94 -12.33
CA SER A 83 -13.99 12.16 -12.32
C SER A 83 -13.33 13.23 -11.42
N GLU A 84 -13.62 14.50 -11.70
CA GLU A 84 -13.13 15.62 -10.89
C GLU A 84 -13.49 15.48 -9.41
N ALA A 85 -14.70 14.96 -9.11
CA ALA A 85 -15.14 14.72 -7.74
C ALA A 85 -14.30 13.66 -7.01
N ILE A 86 -13.92 12.57 -7.70
CA ILE A 86 -13.04 11.52 -7.15
C ILE A 86 -11.61 12.03 -6.99
N GLU A 87 -11.13 12.84 -7.96
CA GLU A 87 -9.81 13.47 -7.87
C GLU A 87 -9.73 14.41 -6.66
N GLU A 88 -10.74 15.25 -6.47
CA GLU A 88 -10.82 16.16 -5.31
C GLU A 88 -10.86 15.35 -3.99
N TYR A 89 -11.68 14.29 -3.92
CA TYR A 89 -11.72 13.41 -2.76
C TYR A 89 -10.36 12.82 -2.40
N LEU A 90 -9.66 12.31 -3.41
CA LEU A 90 -8.29 11.77 -3.27
C LEU A 90 -7.34 12.84 -2.72
N VAL A 91 -7.38 14.05 -3.26
CA VAL A 91 -6.54 15.17 -2.82
C VAL A 91 -6.88 15.57 -1.39
N GLN A 92 -8.17 15.65 -1.04
CA GLN A 92 -8.61 15.99 0.31
C GLN A 92 -8.15 14.97 1.35
N LEU A 93 -8.16 13.67 1.04
CA LEU A 93 -7.59 12.63 1.92
C LEU A 93 -6.11 12.90 2.22
N ILE A 94 -5.32 13.27 1.21
CA ILE A 94 -3.89 13.56 1.40
C ILE A 94 -3.68 14.88 2.17
N VAL A 95 -4.46 15.92 1.84
CA VAL A 95 -4.41 17.21 2.56
C VAL A 95 -4.78 17.02 4.03
N ALA A 96 -5.77 16.19 4.33
CA ALA A 96 -6.20 15.87 5.70
C ALA A 96 -5.09 15.21 6.53
N THR A 97 -4.17 14.45 5.91
CA THR A 97 -2.99 13.94 6.63
C THR A 97 -2.04 15.05 7.07
N ARG A 98 -1.97 16.17 6.34
CA ARG A 98 -1.05 17.31 6.61
C ARG A 98 -1.67 18.34 7.55
N HIS A 99 -2.98 18.45 7.50
CA HIS A 99 -3.76 19.44 8.24
C HIS A 99 -4.90 18.77 9.01
N PRO A 100 -4.59 17.77 9.85
CA PRO A 100 -5.61 17.03 10.61
C PRO A 100 -6.42 17.95 11.54
N GLU A 101 -5.85 19.06 11.98
CA GLU A 101 -6.49 20.06 12.85
C GLU A 101 -7.75 20.70 12.21
N LYS A 102 -7.84 20.71 10.89
CA LYS A 102 -9.01 21.22 10.16
C LYS A 102 -10.20 20.28 10.19
N TYR A 103 -9.97 19.01 10.47
CA TYR A 103 -10.94 17.94 10.42
C TYR A 103 -11.32 17.41 11.80
N ASP A 104 -10.32 17.18 12.67
CA ASP A 104 -10.52 16.69 14.03
C ASP A 104 -9.36 17.12 14.94
N ALA A 105 -9.69 17.83 16.03
CA ALA A 105 -8.70 18.29 17.00
C ALA A 105 -7.92 17.13 17.65
N LYS A 106 -8.52 15.93 17.77
CA LYS A 106 -7.84 14.76 18.33
C LYS A 106 -6.74 14.26 17.37
N LEU A 107 -7.00 14.27 16.08
CA LEU A 107 -6.01 13.86 15.07
C LEU A 107 -4.83 14.84 14.99
N ALA A 108 -5.06 16.12 15.28
CA ALA A 108 -4.03 17.16 15.26
C ALA A 108 -2.83 16.85 16.15
N GLY A 109 -3.08 16.26 17.34
CA GLY A 109 -2.01 15.86 18.28
C GLY A 109 -1.35 14.51 17.95
N GLN A 110 -1.94 13.73 17.04
CA GLN A 110 -1.49 12.37 16.77
C GLN A 110 -0.56 12.26 15.54
N VAL A 111 -0.69 13.18 14.58
CA VAL A 111 0.12 13.19 13.38
C VAL A 111 1.22 14.24 13.48
N LEU A 112 2.47 13.82 13.43
CA LEU A 112 3.63 14.72 13.42
C LEU A 112 3.91 15.23 12.00
N TYR A 113 3.91 14.32 11.02
CA TYR A 113 4.05 14.65 9.60
C TYR A 113 3.06 13.84 8.76
N GLY A 114 2.37 14.54 7.86
CA GLY A 114 1.47 13.95 6.88
C GLY A 114 2.19 13.57 5.57
N ALA A 115 1.44 12.97 4.67
CA ALA A 115 1.95 12.43 3.41
C ALA A 115 2.36 13.53 2.41
N SER A 116 3.43 13.30 1.65
CA SER A 116 3.94 14.19 0.62
C SER A 116 3.09 14.12 -0.66
N PRO A 117 3.28 15.02 -1.66
CA PRO A 117 2.63 14.93 -2.97
C PRO A 117 2.89 13.62 -3.73
N ARG A 118 3.93 12.86 -3.36
CA ARG A 118 4.16 11.51 -3.91
C ARG A 118 3.03 10.55 -3.55
N ALA A 119 2.42 10.72 -2.39
CA ALA A 119 1.26 9.92 -2.00
C ALA A 119 0.06 10.17 -2.90
N THR A 120 -0.19 11.43 -3.31
CA THR A 120 -1.25 11.78 -4.26
C THR A 120 -1.06 11.05 -5.59
N ILE A 121 0.17 11.10 -6.14
CA ILE A 121 0.51 10.42 -7.39
C ILE A 121 0.41 8.88 -7.25
N ALA A 122 0.85 8.35 -6.11
CA ALA A 122 0.78 6.91 -5.85
C ALA A 122 -0.69 6.45 -5.76
N LEU A 123 -1.53 7.23 -5.07
CA LEU A 123 -2.93 6.90 -4.85
C LEU A 123 -3.73 6.94 -6.16
N ASP A 124 -3.53 7.99 -7.01
CA ASP A 124 -4.11 8.05 -8.34
C ASP A 124 -3.76 6.81 -9.18
N ARG A 125 -2.47 6.49 -9.27
CA ARG A 125 -2.00 5.36 -10.06
C ARG A 125 -2.55 4.02 -9.57
N CYS A 126 -2.50 3.78 -8.26
CA CYS A 126 -2.92 2.50 -7.70
C CYS A 126 -4.44 2.34 -7.73
N ALA A 127 -5.22 3.42 -7.56
CA ALA A 127 -6.68 3.38 -7.70
C ALA A 127 -7.10 3.06 -9.14
N LYS A 128 -6.44 3.67 -10.15
CA LYS A 128 -6.67 3.35 -11.56
C LYS A 128 -6.30 1.91 -11.89
N ILE A 129 -5.20 1.41 -11.34
CA ILE A 129 -4.80 0.00 -11.52
C ILE A 129 -5.84 -0.94 -10.90
N ASN A 130 -6.34 -0.61 -9.69
CA ASN A 130 -7.36 -1.41 -9.02
C ASN A 130 -8.65 -1.49 -9.85
N ALA A 131 -9.16 -0.35 -10.33
CA ALA A 131 -10.32 -0.30 -11.21
C ALA A 131 -10.13 -1.13 -12.49
N TRP A 132 -8.94 -1.02 -13.12
CA TRP A 132 -8.61 -1.76 -14.34
C TRP A 132 -8.53 -3.28 -14.11
N ILE A 133 -7.95 -3.73 -12.99
CA ILE A 133 -7.89 -5.16 -12.63
C ILE A 133 -9.31 -5.72 -12.45
N ASP A 134 -10.22 -4.92 -11.89
CA ASP A 134 -11.64 -5.26 -11.73
C ASP A 134 -12.45 -5.16 -13.04
N GLY A 135 -11.80 -4.83 -14.17
CA GLY A 135 -12.42 -4.74 -15.49
C GLY A 135 -13.23 -3.46 -15.71
N ARG A 136 -13.00 -2.41 -14.92
CA ARG A 136 -13.66 -1.11 -15.05
C ARG A 136 -12.76 -0.10 -15.76
N ASP A 137 -13.36 0.83 -16.47
CA ASP A 137 -12.71 1.95 -17.15
C ASP A 137 -12.84 3.28 -16.38
N PHE A 138 -13.37 3.25 -15.16
CA PHE A 138 -13.50 4.39 -14.26
C PHE A 138 -13.17 4.01 -12.82
N VAL A 139 -12.66 5.00 -12.06
CA VAL A 139 -12.31 4.87 -10.63
C VAL A 139 -13.52 5.22 -9.76
N THR A 140 -13.69 4.47 -8.67
CA THR A 140 -14.67 4.72 -7.62
C THR A 140 -13.97 5.02 -6.28
N PRO A 141 -14.67 5.55 -5.26
CA PRO A 141 -14.09 5.72 -3.92
C PRO A 141 -13.54 4.42 -3.33
N GLU A 142 -14.17 3.28 -3.63
CA GLU A 142 -13.75 1.96 -3.15
C GLU A 142 -12.36 1.58 -3.64
N ASP A 143 -11.99 1.99 -4.87
CA ASP A 143 -10.65 1.76 -5.41
C ASP A 143 -9.57 2.50 -4.60
N ILE A 144 -9.90 3.73 -4.17
CA ILE A 144 -9.03 4.51 -3.29
C ILE A 144 -8.92 3.82 -1.93
N HIS A 145 -10.06 3.38 -1.35
CA HIS A 145 -10.09 2.72 -0.05
C HIS A 145 -9.32 1.40 -0.05
N ALA A 146 -9.33 0.65 -1.16
CA ALA A 146 -8.64 -0.62 -1.29
C ALA A 146 -7.11 -0.48 -1.18
N VAL A 147 -6.55 0.65 -1.66
CA VAL A 147 -5.09 0.82 -1.75
C VAL A 147 -4.51 1.84 -0.76
N ILE A 148 -5.34 2.67 -0.12
CA ILE A 148 -4.89 3.82 0.69
C ILE A 148 -4.01 3.42 1.87
N TYR A 149 -4.30 2.30 2.54
CA TYR A 149 -3.52 1.83 3.69
C TYR A 149 -2.08 1.51 3.28
N ASP A 150 -1.89 0.81 2.19
CA ASP A 150 -0.57 0.42 1.70
C ASP A 150 0.23 1.61 1.16
N ILE A 151 -0.47 2.67 0.75
CA ILE A 151 0.16 3.89 0.25
C ILE A 151 0.51 4.85 1.38
N LEU A 152 -0.33 5.00 2.39
CA LEU A 152 -0.15 6.01 3.44
C LEU A 152 0.57 5.50 4.69
N ARG A 153 0.52 4.21 4.99
CA ARG A 153 1.04 3.62 6.24
C ARG A 153 2.48 4.02 6.54
N HIS A 154 3.34 4.09 5.54
CA HIS A 154 4.76 4.42 5.67
C HIS A 154 5.07 5.91 5.44
N ARG A 155 4.03 6.74 5.25
CA ARG A 155 4.15 8.17 4.97
C ARG A 155 3.57 9.06 6.08
N ILE A 156 2.72 8.47 6.94
CA ILE A 156 2.17 9.17 8.10
C ILE A 156 3.09 8.90 9.28
N ILE A 157 3.66 9.95 9.83
CA ILE A 157 4.52 9.89 11.00
C ILE A 157 3.72 10.35 12.20
N LEU A 158 3.61 9.48 13.18
CA LEU A 158 2.88 9.74 14.41
C LEU A 158 3.72 10.51 15.40
N SER A 159 3.07 11.30 16.26
CA SER A 159 3.71 11.90 17.42
C SER A 159 4.18 10.81 18.40
N PHE A 160 5.17 11.16 19.24
CA PHE A 160 5.68 10.22 20.25
C PHE A 160 4.58 9.82 21.26
N GLU A 161 3.76 10.77 21.64
CA GLU A 161 2.63 10.58 22.56
C GLU A 161 1.61 9.60 21.96
N ALA A 162 1.25 9.79 20.69
CA ALA A 162 0.33 8.90 19.99
C ALA A 162 0.86 7.47 19.90
N GLN A 163 2.17 7.31 19.61
CA GLN A 163 2.80 5.99 19.60
C GLN A 163 2.79 5.33 20.98
N ALA A 164 3.06 6.09 22.05
CA ALA A 164 3.00 5.61 23.43
C ALA A 164 1.59 5.17 23.84
N GLU A 165 0.55 5.81 23.29
CA GLU A 165 -0.87 5.45 23.47
C GLU A 165 -1.31 4.27 22.59
N GLY A 166 -0.43 3.71 21.78
CA GLY A 166 -0.75 2.58 20.87
C GLY A 166 -1.51 2.97 19.61
N VAL A 167 -1.54 4.27 19.25
CA VAL A 167 -2.10 4.73 17.98
C VAL A 167 -1.25 4.19 16.82
N THR A 168 -1.90 3.77 15.75
CA THR A 168 -1.24 3.25 14.55
C THR A 168 -1.56 4.12 13.34
N ALA A 169 -0.69 4.10 12.32
CA ALA A 169 -0.98 4.78 11.05
C ALA A 169 -2.31 4.29 10.45
N ASP A 170 -2.61 2.99 10.57
CA ASP A 170 -3.86 2.41 10.08
C ASP A 170 -5.09 3.00 10.80
N SER A 171 -4.99 3.26 12.12
CA SER A 171 -6.08 3.89 12.87
C SER A 171 -6.31 5.35 12.46
N ILE A 172 -5.24 6.08 12.12
CA ILE A 172 -5.34 7.44 11.56
C ILE A 172 -6.02 7.41 10.20
N ILE A 173 -5.58 6.52 9.29
CA ILE A 173 -6.17 6.38 7.96
C ILE A 173 -7.66 6.05 8.08
N SER A 174 -8.03 5.11 8.95
CA SER A 174 -9.45 4.77 9.21
C SER A 174 -10.25 5.97 9.70
N SER A 175 -9.66 6.85 10.50
CA SER A 175 -10.31 8.07 10.98
C SER A 175 -10.49 9.09 9.86
N LEU A 176 -9.47 9.27 9.02
CA LEU A 176 -9.54 10.17 7.87
C LEU A 176 -10.62 9.74 6.87
N LEU A 177 -10.73 8.44 6.56
CA LEU A 177 -11.77 7.89 5.68
C LEU A 177 -13.20 8.12 6.19
N ARG A 178 -13.38 8.26 7.51
CA ARG A 178 -14.69 8.57 8.12
C ARG A 178 -15.03 10.06 8.13
N ILE A 179 -14.00 10.90 8.17
CA ILE A 179 -14.15 12.35 8.36
C ILE A 179 -14.20 13.10 7.03
N VAL A 180 -13.38 12.68 6.07
CA VAL A 180 -13.39 13.30 4.73
C VAL A 180 -14.64 12.83 3.99
N PRO A 181 -15.54 13.76 3.59
CA PRO A 181 -16.79 13.38 2.95
C PRO A 181 -16.53 12.70 1.59
N LEU A 182 -17.33 11.69 1.30
CA LEU A 182 -17.39 11.07 -0.03
C LEU A 182 -17.96 12.07 -1.04
N PRO A 183 -17.51 12.01 -2.30
CA PRO A 183 -17.97 12.86 -3.37
C PRO A 183 -19.41 12.57 -3.78
#